data_ae443d6db490325a732fe03b901ed55b
#
_entry.id   ae443d6db490325a732fe03b901ed55b
#
_cell.length_a   1.000
_cell.length_b   1.000
_cell.length_c   1.000
_cell.angle_alpha   90.00
_cell.angle_beta   90.00
_cell.angle_gamma   90.00
#
_symmetry.space_group_name_H-M   'P 1'
#
loop_
_entity.id
_entity.type
_entity.pdbx_description
1 polymer ?
#
loop_
_entity_poly.entity_id
_entity_poly.type
_entity_poly.pdbx_seq_one_letter_code
_entity_poly.pdbx_strand_id
1 'polypeptide(L)'
;MRLDGVHKEYGDAKALDGMSLELRAGDAVAVMGPSGCGKSTLLNMVAGLDRPTSGAVEVHGQDLGKLNETGLALFRRRHIGMIFQFFNLIDDLPALDNVALAAQLTGTSARQSRRRALELLDELGIADRKDTYPAALSGGERQRVAVARALMNRPALLLADEPTGALDSRSGEQVMDLLIDLNQIGQTLLIVTHDPHLATRCASRLIEVADGRVARESALEPSA
;
A
#
# COMPACT_ATOMS: atom_id res chain seq x y z
N MET A 1 2.31 13.21 0.17
CA MET A 1 3.12 12.61 -0.90
C MET A 1 3.01 13.48 -2.13
N ARG A 2 4.11 13.70 -2.85
CA ARG A 2 4.12 14.50 -4.09
C ARG A 2 5.07 13.86 -5.12
N LEU A 3 4.59 13.71 -6.33
CA LEU A 3 5.41 13.45 -7.53
C LEU A 3 5.43 14.72 -8.37
N ASP A 4 6.59 15.08 -8.90
CA ASP A 4 6.79 16.26 -9.71
C ASP A 4 7.56 15.91 -10.98
N GLY A 5 6.84 15.84 -12.11
CA GLY A 5 7.41 15.54 -13.42
C GLY A 5 8.18 14.22 -13.47
N VAL A 6 7.69 13.17 -12.82
CA VAL A 6 8.40 11.89 -12.69
C VAL A 6 8.42 11.14 -14.02
N HIS A 7 9.63 10.82 -14.49
CA HIS A 7 9.86 9.92 -15.61
C HIS A 7 10.51 8.63 -15.11
N LYS A 8 10.11 7.50 -15.70
CA LYS A 8 10.78 6.21 -15.49
C LYS A 8 10.87 5.45 -16.80
N GLU A 9 12.10 5.09 -17.16
CA GLU A 9 12.41 4.33 -18.36
C GLU A 9 13.09 3.01 -17.99
N TYR A 10 12.73 1.95 -18.71
CA TYR A 10 13.37 0.64 -18.67
C TYR A 10 13.84 0.30 -20.10
N GLY A 11 15.11 0.56 -20.40
CA GLY A 11 15.60 0.54 -21.77
C GLY A 11 14.83 1.56 -22.61
N ASP A 12 14.23 1.11 -23.71
CA ASP A 12 13.46 1.98 -24.62
C ASP A 12 11.98 2.19 -24.18
N ALA A 13 11.54 1.47 -23.14
CA ALA A 13 10.15 1.55 -22.69
C ALA A 13 9.98 2.64 -21.63
N LYS A 14 9.11 3.62 -21.90
CA LYS A 14 8.70 4.64 -20.93
C LYS A 14 7.56 4.12 -20.08
N ALA A 15 7.85 3.80 -18.81
CA ALA A 15 6.83 3.34 -17.87
C ALA A 15 6.10 4.50 -17.18
N LEU A 16 6.82 5.63 -16.91
CA LEU A 16 6.23 6.90 -16.48
C LEU A 16 6.78 8.01 -17.36
N ASP A 17 5.93 8.97 -17.75
CA ASP A 17 6.30 10.04 -18.70
C ASP A 17 5.78 11.40 -18.21
N GLY A 18 6.50 12.00 -17.26
CA GLY A 18 6.18 13.32 -16.70
C GLY A 18 5.02 13.27 -15.69
N MET A 19 4.88 12.17 -14.96
CA MET A 19 3.79 11.99 -13.99
C MET A 19 3.90 12.96 -12.83
N SER A 20 2.84 13.73 -12.58
CA SER A 20 2.70 14.61 -11.42
C SER A 20 1.43 14.29 -10.67
N LEU A 21 1.53 14.15 -9.34
CA LEU A 21 0.43 13.75 -8.47
C LEU A 21 0.71 14.22 -7.05
N GLU A 22 -0.32 14.70 -6.35
CA GLU A 22 -0.23 15.09 -4.95
C GLU A 22 -1.29 14.38 -4.11
N LEU A 23 -0.89 13.82 -2.95
CA LEU A 23 -1.77 13.34 -1.89
C LEU A 23 -1.45 14.09 -0.60
N ARG A 24 -2.50 14.61 0.04
CA ARG A 24 -2.43 15.20 1.38
C ARG A 24 -2.57 14.12 2.45
N ALA A 25 -2.19 14.44 3.67
CA ALA A 25 -2.43 13.54 4.79
C ALA A 25 -3.94 13.32 4.98
N GLY A 26 -4.34 12.07 5.14
CA GLY A 26 -5.75 11.66 5.25
C GLY A 26 -6.48 11.44 3.91
N ASP A 27 -5.86 11.77 2.77
CA ASP A 27 -6.47 11.47 1.47
C ASP A 27 -6.55 9.95 1.24
N ALA A 28 -7.64 9.52 0.59
CA ALA A 28 -7.75 8.23 -0.07
C ALA A 28 -7.87 8.45 -1.58
N VAL A 29 -6.89 7.99 -2.33
CA VAL A 29 -6.81 8.18 -3.78
C VAL A 29 -6.74 6.83 -4.48
N ALA A 30 -7.62 6.60 -5.43
CA ALA A 30 -7.57 5.44 -6.32
C ALA A 30 -6.86 5.81 -7.63
N VAL A 31 -5.99 4.92 -8.11
CA VAL A 31 -5.31 5.01 -9.40
C VAL A 31 -5.79 3.87 -10.27
N MET A 32 -6.42 4.21 -11.39
CA MET A 32 -6.94 3.26 -12.36
C MET A 32 -6.30 3.46 -13.74
N GLY A 33 -6.39 2.44 -14.58
CA GLY A 33 -5.92 2.47 -15.96
C GLY A 33 -5.65 1.08 -16.50
N PRO A 34 -5.44 0.94 -17.82
CA PRO A 34 -5.21 -0.36 -18.45
C PRO A 34 -3.93 -1.04 -17.91
N SER A 35 -3.80 -2.35 -18.18
CA SER A 35 -2.56 -3.07 -17.87
C SER A 35 -1.38 -2.45 -18.61
N GLY A 36 -0.24 -2.34 -17.94
CA GLY A 36 0.97 -1.75 -18.51
C GLY A 36 1.04 -0.22 -18.54
N CYS A 37 0.01 0.53 -18.10
CA CYS A 37 0.01 1.99 -18.14
C CYS A 37 0.91 2.68 -17.07
N GLY A 38 1.64 1.92 -16.23
CA GLY A 38 2.60 2.47 -15.26
C GLY A 38 2.16 2.45 -13.80
N LYS A 39 1.00 1.86 -13.43
CA LYS A 39 0.49 1.85 -12.04
C LYS A 39 1.44 1.21 -11.03
N SER A 40 1.93 0.01 -11.31
CA SER A 40 2.89 -0.68 -10.41
C SER A 40 4.23 0.04 -10.37
N THR A 41 4.65 0.67 -11.48
CA THR A 41 5.84 1.53 -11.50
C THR A 41 5.64 2.75 -10.62
N LEU A 42 4.48 3.39 -10.66
CA LEU A 42 4.11 4.48 -9.76
C LEU A 42 4.23 4.05 -8.29
N LEU A 43 3.63 2.90 -7.91
CA LEU A 43 3.76 2.37 -6.54
C LEU A 43 5.22 2.13 -6.14
N ASN A 44 6.03 1.57 -7.05
CA ASN A 44 7.45 1.34 -6.80
C ASN A 44 8.24 2.65 -6.57
N MET A 45 7.92 3.71 -7.32
CA MET A 45 8.53 5.04 -7.10
C MET A 45 8.16 5.59 -5.72
N VAL A 46 6.86 5.57 -5.38
CA VAL A 46 6.35 6.08 -4.09
C VAL A 46 6.85 5.26 -2.91
N ALA A 47 6.97 3.94 -3.08
CA ALA A 47 7.56 3.06 -2.07
C ALA A 47 9.08 3.21 -1.95
N GLY A 48 9.76 3.90 -2.87
CA GLY A 48 11.21 3.94 -2.95
C GLY A 48 11.82 2.54 -3.20
N LEU A 49 11.11 1.67 -3.90
CA LEU A 49 11.59 0.37 -4.35
C LEU A 49 12.41 0.49 -5.63
N ASP A 50 12.17 1.55 -6.37
CA ASP A 50 12.93 1.89 -7.57
C ASP A 50 13.12 3.42 -7.62
N ARG A 51 14.00 3.91 -8.49
CA ARG A 51 14.33 5.32 -8.63
C ARG A 51 13.76 5.88 -9.93
N PRO A 52 13.24 7.11 -9.94
CA PRO A 52 12.88 7.76 -11.18
C PRO A 52 14.13 8.01 -12.05
N THR A 53 13.94 8.00 -13.38
CA THR A 53 14.96 8.42 -14.34
C THR A 53 15.19 9.93 -14.25
N SER A 54 14.10 10.70 -14.03
CA SER A 54 14.12 12.13 -13.75
C SER A 54 12.85 12.56 -13.02
N GLY A 55 12.80 13.81 -12.55
CA GLY A 55 11.74 14.32 -11.70
C GLY A 55 11.99 14.04 -10.21
N ALA A 56 11.02 14.35 -9.35
CA ALA A 56 11.15 14.24 -7.91
C ALA A 56 10.01 13.44 -7.28
N VAL A 57 10.34 12.63 -6.28
CA VAL A 57 9.37 11.87 -5.46
C VAL A 57 9.57 12.26 -4.00
N GLU A 58 8.58 12.91 -3.42
CA GLU A 58 8.57 13.30 -2.01
C GLU A 58 7.47 12.56 -1.26
N VAL A 59 7.82 11.91 -0.14
CA VAL A 59 6.87 11.25 0.74
C VAL A 59 7.16 11.65 2.18
N HIS A 60 6.14 12.06 2.92
CA HIS A 60 6.27 12.49 4.32
C HIS A 60 7.37 13.56 4.52
N GLY A 61 7.46 14.54 3.59
CA GLY A 61 8.46 15.61 3.61
C GLY A 61 9.89 15.19 3.23
N GLN A 62 10.10 13.93 2.85
CA GLN A 62 11.40 13.39 2.47
C GLN A 62 11.47 13.20 0.94
N ASP A 63 12.43 13.86 0.30
CA ASP A 63 12.81 13.60 -1.08
C ASP A 63 13.54 12.25 -1.18
N LEU A 64 12.89 11.26 -1.81
CA LEU A 64 13.42 9.90 -1.91
C LEU A 64 14.65 9.83 -2.84
N GLY A 65 14.74 10.72 -3.81
CA GLY A 65 15.89 10.79 -4.73
C GLY A 65 17.21 11.12 -4.03
N LYS A 66 17.15 11.79 -2.87
CA LYS A 66 18.35 12.15 -2.07
C LYS A 66 18.83 11.03 -1.14
N LEU A 67 18.05 9.96 -0.97
CA LEU A 67 18.41 8.84 -0.10
C LEU A 67 19.26 7.81 -0.88
N ASN A 68 20.26 7.24 -0.20
CA ASN A 68 20.94 6.04 -0.71
C ASN A 68 20.07 4.78 -0.44
N GLU A 69 20.49 3.60 -0.89
CA GLU A 69 19.72 2.36 -0.75
C GLU A 69 19.39 2.01 0.71
N THR A 70 20.34 2.20 1.61
CA THR A 70 20.13 2.00 3.05
C THR A 70 19.09 2.99 3.59
N GLY A 71 19.18 4.25 3.20
CA GLY A 71 18.22 5.30 3.57
C GLY A 71 16.82 4.98 3.05
N LEU A 72 16.68 4.56 1.79
CA LEU A 72 15.40 4.13 1.20
C LEU A 72 14.82 2.93 1.95
N ALA A 73 15.65 1.93 2.29
CA ALA A 73 15.18 0.76 3.04
C ALA A 73 14.69 1.14 4.44
N LEU A 74 15.39 2.03 5.15
CA LEU A 74 14.98 2.53 6.46
C LEU A 74 13.72 3.39 6.37
N PHE A 75 13.61 4.23 5.33
CA PHE A 75 12.42 5.04 5.07
C PHE A 75 11.19 4.17 4.84
N ARG A 76 11.27 3.17 3.95
CA ARG A 76 10.17 2.22 3.70
C ARG A 76 9.68 1.56 4.97
N ARG A 77 10.59 0.99 5.75
CA ARG A 77 10.23 0.28 6.99
C ARG A 77 9.46 1.15 7.98
N ARG A 78 9.70 2.47 8.00
CA ARG A 78 9.11 3.38 8.98
C ARG A 78 7.86 4.08 8.47
N HIS A 79 7.81 4.42 7.19
CA HIS A 79 6.83 5.38 6.68
C HIS A 79 5.88 4.80 5.62
N ILE A 80 6.18 3.62 5.06
CA ILE A 80 5.37 3.00 4.01
C ILE A 80 4.82 1.66 4.51
N GLY A 81 3.51 1.48 4.43
CA GLY A 81 2.85 0.18 4.51
C GLY A 81 2.48 -0.28 3.10
N MET A 82 2.69 -1.57 2.81
CA MET A 82 2.31 -2.13 1.50
C MET A 82 1.36 -3.31 1.67
N ILE A 83 0.26 -3.26 0.93
CA ILE A 83 -0.72 -4.33 0.77
C ILE A 83 -0.63 -4.79 -0.69
N PHE A 84 -0.44 -6.08 -0.91
CA PHE A 84 -0.26 -6.69 -2.23
C PHE A 84 -1.44 -7.58 -2.59
N GLN A 85 -1.71 -7.75 -3.86
CA GLN A 85 -2.72 -8.64 -4.40
C GLN A 85 -2.56 -10.08 -3.91
N PHE A 86 -1.33 -10.60 -3.86
CA PHE A 86 -1.02 -11.98 -3.44
C PHE A 86 -0.46 -12.04 -2.01
N PHE A 87 -0.84 -11.09 -1.14
CA PHE A 87 -0.54 -11.05 0.29
C PHE A 87 0.95 -10.92 0.64
N ASN A 88 1.85 -11.58 -0.06
CA ASN A 88 3.31 -11.63 0.16
C ASN A 88 3.66 -11.94 1.63
N LEU A 89 2.95 -12.91 2.22
CA LEU A 89 3.29 -13.44 3.53
C LEU A 89 4.48 -14.41 3.44
N ILE A 90 5.22 -14.54 4.51
CA ILE A 90 6.31 -15.50 4.64
C ILE A 90 5.69 -16.82 5.08
N ASP A 91 5.75 -17.84 4.23
CA ASP A 91 5.06 -19.12 4.42
C ASP A 91 5.53 -19.88 5.67
N ASP A 92 6.81 -19.75 6.02
CA ASP A 92 7.44 -20.40 7.17
C ASP A 92 7.22 -19.66 8.52
N LEU A 93 6.44 -18.58 8.50
CA LEU A 93 6.10 -17.82 9.71
C LEU A 93 4.59 -17.83 9.96
N PRO A 94 4.13 -18.05 11.21
CA PRO A 94 2.74 -17.89 11.55
C PRO A 94 2.28 -16.43 11.42
N ALA A 95 0.97 -16.18 11.40
CA ALA A 95 0.37 -14.86 11.22
C ALA A 95 0.97 -13.79 12.14
N LEU A 96 1.10 -14.10 13.44
CA LEU A 96 1.68 -13.17 14.42
C LEU A 96 3.11 -12.75 14.07
N ASP A 97 3.95 -13.69 13.64
CA ASP A 97 5.35 -13.42 13.34
C ASP A 97 5.51 -12.73 11.97
N ASN A 98 4.64 -13.00 11.00
CA ASN A 98 4.54 -12.22 9.77
C ASN A 98 4.30 -10.73 10.05
N VAL A 99 3.44 -10.41 11.02
CA VAL A 99 3.16 -9.03 11.41
C VAL A 99 4.30 -8.46 12.25
N ALA A 100 4.76 -9.18 13.28
CA ALA A 100 5.76 -8.71 14.23
C ALA A 100 7.12 -8.41 13.58
N LEU A 101 7.50 -9.14 12.54
CA LEU A 101 8.76 -8.99 11.82
C LEU A 101 8.97 -7.55 11.31
N ALA A 102 7.91 -6.89 10.84
CA ALA A 102 8.01 -5.54 10.33
C ALA A 102 8.59 -4.54 11.35
N ALA A 103 8.22 -4.65 12.63
CA ALA A 103 8.77 -3.79 13.69
C ALA A 103 10.14 -4.27 14.18
N GLN A 104 10.41 -5.57 14.18
CA GLN A 104 11.74 -6.09 14.53
C GLN A 104 12.80 -5.56 13.56
N LEU A 105 12.47 -5.45 12.27
CA LEU A 105 13.34 -4.87 11.24
C LEU A 105 13.63 -3.37 11.44
N THR A 106 12.87 -2.67 12.29
CA THR A 106 13.15 -1.29 12.71
C THR A 106 13.88 -1.19 14.04
N GLY A 107 14.26 -2.32 14.64
CA GLY A 107 15.00 -2.40 15.91
C GLY A 107 14.10 -2.52 17.15
N THR A 108 12.78 -2.69 16.98
CA THR A 108 11.88 -2.93 18.11
C THR A 108 12.11 -4.33 18.68
N SER A 109 12.12 -4.46 20.01
CA SER A 109 12.33 -5.77 20.66
C SER A 109 11.24 -6.78 20.27
N ALA A 110 11.61 -8.07 20.20
CA ALA A 110 10.68 -9.14 19.83
C ALA A 110 9.42 -9.16 20.72
N ARG A 111 9.57 -8.91 22.03
CA ARG A 111 8.44 -8.87 22.98
C ARG A 111 7.47 -7.72 22.65
N GLN A 112 7.98 -6.52 22.38
CA GLN A 112 7.16 -5.36 22.03
C GLN A 112 6.49 -5.55 20.66
N SER A 113 7.23 -6.07 19.67
CA SER A 113 6.72 -6.35 18.35
C SER A 113 5.57 -7.37 18.38
N ARG A 114 5.74 -8.49 19.11
CA ARG A 114 4.67 -9.50 19.21
C ARG A 114 3.44 -8.96 19.96
N ARG A 115 3.62 -8.13 20.99
CA ARG A 115 2.49 -7.50 21.68
C ARG A 115 1.69 -6.60 20.72
N ARG A 116 2.38 -5.68 20.00
CA ARG A 116 1.70 -4.79 19.04
C ARG A 116 1.08 -5.56 17.87
N ALA A 117 1.74 -6.61 17.40
CA ALA A 117 1.19 -7.48 16.35
C ALA A 117 -0.10 -8.17 16.81
N LEU A 118 -0.16 -8.64 18.06
CA LEU A 118 -1.38 -9.24 18.60
C LEU A 118 -2.52 -8.20 18.72
N GLU A 119 -2.22 -6.99 19.18
CA GLU A 119 -3.20 -5.89 19.21
C GLU A 119 -3.78 -5.63 17.82
N LEU A 120 -2.92 -5.54 16.77
CA LEU A 120 -3.38 -5.35 15.39
C LEU A 120 -4.20 -6.52 14.86
N LEU A 121 -3.81 -7.76 15.15
CA LEU A 121 -4.59 -8.93 14.76
C LEU A 121 -5.97 -8.94 15.44
N ASP A 122 -6.07 -8.46 16.67
CA ASP A 122 -7.32 -8.33 17.40
C ASP A 122 -8.19 -7.22 16.81
N GLU A 123 -7.62 -6.03 16.59
CA GLU A 123 -8.27 -4.88 15.92
C GLU A 123 -8.85 -5.28 14.54
N LEU A 124 -8.19 -6.20 13.83
CA LEU A 124 -8.60 -6.69 12.50
C LEU A 124 -9.43 -8.00 12.56
N GLY A 125 -9.85 -8.44 13.74
CA GLY A 125 -10.73 -9.58 13.94
C GLY A 125 -10.12 -10.93 13.51
N ILE A 126 -8.80 -11.11 13.71
CA ILE A 126 -8.09 -12.33 13.31
C ILE A 126 -7.11 -12.85 14.38
N ALA A 127 -7.26 -12.42 15.64
CA ALA A 127 -6.39 -12.82 16.74
C ALA A 127 -6.42 -14.33 17.03
N ASP A 128 -7.53 -15.01 16.75
CA ASP A 128 -7.70 -16.45 16.87
C ASP A 128 -6.83 -17.27 15.91
N ARG A 129 -6.33 -16.63 14.84
CA ARG A 129 -5.45 -17.20 13.81
C ARG A 129 -3.96 -16.88 14.02
N LYS A 130 -3.60 -16.23 15.12
CA LYS A 130 -2.23 -15.72 15.37
C LYS A 130 -1.11 -16.75 15.16
N ASP A 131 -1.38 -18.02 15.51
CA ASP A 131 -0.43 -19.13 15.42
C ASP A 131 -0.59 -19.96 14.13
N THR A 132 -1.48 -19.52 13.21
CA THR A 132 -1.78 -20.19 11.95
C THR A 132 -0.82 -19.76 10.87
N TYR A 133 -0.29 -20.71 10.10
CA TYR A 133 0.60 -20.45 8.95
C TYR A 133 -0.21 -20.03 7.72
N PRO A 134 0.37 -19.25 6.78
CA PRO A 134 -0.32 -18.73 5.60
C PRO A 134 -1.06 -19.77 4.77
N ALA A 135 -0.50 -20.98 4.62
CA ALA A 135 -1.10 -22.05 3.84
C ALA A 135 -2.46 -22.54 4.39
N ALA A 136 -2.69 -22.38 5.71
CA ALA A 136 -3.93 -22.80 6.39
C ALA A 136 -4.93 -21.63 6.58
N LEU A 137 -4.60 -20.41 6.11
CA LEU A 137 -5.48 -19.26 6.14
C LEU A 137 -6.30 -19.15 4.84
N SER A 138 -7.55 -18.72 4.94
CA SER A 138 -8.34 -18.29 3.78
C SER A 138 -7.75 -17.05 3.11
N GLY A 139 -8.18 -16.71 1.88
CA GLY A 139 -7.74 -15.51 1.18
C GLY A 139 -7.97 -14.22 2.00
N GLY A 140 -9.18 -14.05 2.54
CA GLY A 140 -9.52 -12.90 3.37
C GLY A 140 -8.74 -12.85 4.69
N GLU A 141 -8.45 -14.00 5.33
CA GLU A 141 -7.60 -14.06 6.52
C GLU A 141 -6.16 -13.66 6.18
N ARG A 142 -5.59 -14.17 5.08
CA ARG A 142 -4.25 -13.77 4.59
C ARG A 142 -4.18 -12.28 4.34
N GLN A 143 -5.21 -11.69 3.73
CA GLN A 143 -5.23 -10.26 3.44
C GLN A 143 -5.29 -9.43 4.73
N ARG A 144 -6.10 -9.82 5.72
CA ARG A 144 -6.11 -9.13 7.03
C ARG A 144 -4.74 -9.20 7.74
N VAL A 145 -4.05 -10.34 7.66
CA VAL A 145 -2.66 -10.45 8.17
C VAL A 145 -1.72 -9.52 7.41
N ALA A 146 -1.84 -9.43 6.07
CA ALA A 146 -1.03 -8.52 5.26
C ALA A 146 -1.31 -7.05 5.60
N VAL A 147 -2.57 -6.68 5.85
CA VAL A 147 -2.94 -5.34 6.33
C VAL A 147 -2.36 -5.06 7.72
N ALA A 148 -2.47 -6.01 8.67
CA ALA A 148 -1.85 -5.88 10.00
C ALA A 148 -0.34 -5.63 9.90
N ARG A 149 0.35 -6.38 9.04
CA ARG A 149 1.77 -6.20 8.76
C ARG A 149 2.08 -4.81 8.21
N ALA A 150 1.27 -4.33 7.27
CA ALA A 150 1.44 -3.01 6.67
C ALA A 150 1.26 -1.87 7.69
N LEU A 151 0.37 -2.05 8.69
CA LEU A 151 0.09 -1.07 9.74
C LEU A 151 1.06 -1.13 10.93
N MET A 152 1.91 -2.15 11.01
CA MET A 152 2.73 -2.45 12.19
C MET A 152 3.57 -1.27 12.66
N ASN A 153 4.18 -0.54 11.75
CA ASN A 153 5.05 0.60 12.04
C ASN A 153 4.33 1.96 11.95
N ARG A 154 2.99 2.00 11.95
CA ARG A 154 2.18 3.23 11.81
C ARG A 154 2.63 4.06 10.62
N PRO A 155 2.53 3.54 9.40
CA PRO A 155 3.05 4.21 8.21
C PRO A 155 2.34 5.53 7.95
N ALA A 156 3.08 6.51 7.43
CA ALA A 156 2.51 7.77 6.98
C ALA A 156 1.67 7.60 5.71
N LEU A 157 1.95 6.56 4.93
CA LEU A 157 1.26 6.24 3.68
C LEU A 157 1.08 4.72 3.54
N LEU A 158 -0.15 4.30 3.28
CA LEU A 158 -0.49 2.93 2.94
C LEU A 158 -0.69 2.83 1.43
N LEU A 159 0.08 1.95 0.81
CA LEU A 159 0.01 1.64 -0.62
C LEU A 159 -0.70 0.30 -0.79
N ALA A 160 -1.73 0.24 -1.61
CA ALA A 160 -2.47 -0.99 -1.89
C ALA A 160 -2.43 -1.28 -3.39
N ASP A 161 -1.85 -2.42 -3.77
CA ASP A 161 -1.77 -2.90 -5.15
C ASP A 161 -2.79 -4.03 -5.32
N GLU A 162 -3.91 -3.74 -5.99
CA GLU A 162 -5.03 -4.67 -6.23
C GLU A 162 -5.46 -5.42 -4.94
N PRO A 163 -5.81 -4.73 -3.85
CA PRO A 163 -5.94 -5.33 -2.53
C PRO A 163 -7.05 -6.37 -2.41
N THR A 164 -7.98 -6.44 -3.36
CA THR A 164 -9.09 -7.40 -3.41
C THR A 164 -8.98 -8.39 -4.57
N GLY A 165 -7.99 -8.22 -5.47
CA GLY A 165 -7.91 -8.93 -6.74
C GLY A 165 -7.71 -10.46 -6.65
N ALA A 166 -7.31 -10.98 -5.49
CA ALA A 166 -7.17 -12.43 -5.24
C ALA A 166 -8.23 -12.98 -4.26
N LEU A 167 -9.31 -12.22 -4.00
CA LEU A 167 -10.32 -12.56 -3.00
C LEU A 167 -11.66 -12.90 -3.67
N ASP A 168 -12.44 -13.72 -2.97
CA ASP A 168 -13.87 -13.85 -3.27
C ASP A 168 -14.62 -12.54 -2.92
N SER A 169 -15.83 -12.35 -3.47
CA SER A 169 -16.59 -11.11 -3.32
C SER A 169 -16.82 -10.73 -1.85
N ARG A 170 -17.16 -11.70 -0.98
CA ARG A 170 -17.42 -11.44 0.44
C ARG A 170 -16.16 -10.99 1.18
N SER A 171 -15.05 -11.66 0.95
CA SER A 171 -13.75 -11.28 1.52
C SER A 171 -13.26 -9.94 0.99
N GLY A 172 -13.51 -9.65 -0.30
CA GLY A 172 -13.22 -8.37 -0.93
C GLY A 172 -13.97 -7.22 -0.26
N GLU A 173 -15.30 -7.36 -0.03
CA GLU A 173 -16.10 -6.37 0.68
C GLU A 173 -15.54 -6.06 2.08
N GLN A 174 -15.18 -7.09 2.85
CA GLN A 174 -14.59 -6.91 4.17
C GLN A 174 -13.25 -6.16 4.15
N VAL A 175 -12.45 -6.35 3.11
CA VAL A 175 -11.19 -5.61 2.94
C VAL A 175 -11.45 -4.16 2.53
N MET A 176 -12.47 -3.91 1.70
CA MET A 176 -12.90 -2.54 1.37
C MET A 176 -13.38 -1.79 2.61
N ASP A 177 -14.25 -2.40 3.43
CA ASP A 177 -14.70 -1.81 4.70
C ASP A 177 -13.50 -1.44 5.59
N LEU A 178 -12.54 -2.35 5.71
CA LEU A 178 -11.33 -2.11 6.49
C LEU A 178 -10.51 -0.92 5.95
N LEU A 179 -10.34 -0.77 4.63
CA LEU A 179 -9.63 0.36 4.04
C LEU A 179 -10.37 1.69 4.29
N ILE A 180 -11.71 1.67 4.24
CA ILE A 180 -12.56 2.82 4.57
C ILE A 180 -12.35 3.22 6.03
N ASP A 181 -12.45 2.27 6.96
CA ASP A 181 -12.28 2.53 8.40
C ASP A 181 -10.89 3.11 8.69
N LEU A 182 -9.85 2.57 8.06
CA LEU A 182 -8.49 3.10 8.19
C LEU A 182 -8.39 4.54 7.69
N ASN A 183 -9.02 4.88 6.57
CA ASN A 183 -9.01 6.24 6.07
C ASN A 183 -9.81 7.20 6.98
N GLN A 184 -10.95 6.76 7.52
CA GLN A 184 -11.77 7.56 8.45
C GLN A 184 -11.01 7.95 9.73
N ILE A 185 -10.09 7.11 10.20
CA ILE A 185 -9.20 7.43 11.33
C ILE A 185 -7.94 8.20 10.91
N GLY A 186 -7.87 8.67 9.66
CA GLY A 186 -6.82 9.57 9.16
C GLY A 186 -5.65 8.89 8.43
N GLN A 187 -5.73 7.58 8.15
CA GLN A 187 -4.69 6.91 7.36
C GLN A 187 -4.73 7.37 5.90
N THR A 188 -3.61 7.85 5.38
CA THR A 188 -3.46 8.19 3.95
C THR A 188 -3.35 6.93 3.11
N LEU A 189 -4.15 6.83 2.05
CA LEU A 189 -4.22 5.66 1.16
C LEU A 189 -3.91 6.04 -0.30
N LEU A 190 -3.08 5.25 -0.95
CA LEU A 190 -2.95 5.22 -2.41
C LEU A 190 -3.28 3.80 -2.87
N ILE A 191 -4.38 3.64 -3.58
CA ILE A 191 -4.93 2.36 -4.01
C ILE A 191 -4.78 2.24 -5.52
N VAL A 192 -4.05 1.26 -5.99
CA VAL A 192 -4.02 0.89 -7.41
C VAL A 192 -5.01 -0.24 -7.64
N THR A 193 -5.92 -0.06 -8.58
CA THR A 193 -6.90 -1.09 -8.91
C THR A 193 -7.41 -0.95 -10.35
N HIS A 194 -7.96 -2.03 -10.89
CA HIS A 194 -8.77 -2.03 -12.10
C HIS A 194 -10.28 -2.20 -11.80
N ASP A 195 -10.64 -2.36 -10.52
CA ASP A 195 -12.02 -2.51 -10.06
C ASP A 195 -12.65 -1.13 -9.77
N PRO A 196 -13.63 -0.68 -10.59
CA PRO A 196 -14.30 0.61 -10.37
C PRO A 196 -15.08 0.64 -9.05
N HIS A 197 -15.62 -0.50 -8.59
CA HIS A 197 -16.37 -0.57 -7.36
C HIS A 197 -15.47 -0.27 -6.15
N LEU A 198 -14.30 -0.91 -6.09
CA LEU A 198 -13.30 -0.62 -5.07
C LEU A 198 -12.87 0.85 -5.11
N ALA A 199 -12.58 1.38 -6.32
CA ALA A 199 -12.14 2.76 -6.45
C ALA A 199 -13.18 3.76 -5.93
N THR A 200 -14.45 3.61 -6.34
CA THR A 200 -15.54 4.53 -5.93
C THR A 200 -15.91 4.40 -4.46
N ARG A 201 -15.75 3.21 -3.87
CA ARG A 201 -16.12 2.96 -2.49
C ARG A 201 -15.04 3.39 -1.49
N CYS A 202 -13.75 3.18 -1.82
CA CYS A 202 -12.64 3.36 -0.89
C CYS A 202 -11.88 4.68 -1.08
N ALA A 203 -12.15 5.47 -2.11
CA ALA A 203 -11.40 6.68 -2.40
C ALA A 203 -12.30 7.90 -2.58
N SER A 204 -11.78 9.07 -2.21
CA SER A 204 -12.42 10.37 -2.46
C SER A 204 -11.98 11.02 -3.78
N ARG A 205 -10.91 10.49 -4.39
CA ARG A 205 -10.36 10.98 -5.66
C ARG A 205 -9.95 9.80 -6.54
N LEU A 206 -10.23 9.92 -7.83
CA LEU A 206 -9.82 8.96 -8.86
C LEU A 206 -8.82 9.60 -9.80
N ILE A 207 -7.69 8.92 -10.00
CA ILE A 207 -6.67 9.24 -10.98
C ILE A 207 -6.70 8.18 -12.08
N GLU A 208 -7.00 8.58 -13.29
CA GLU A 208 -6.90 7.72 -14.47
C GLU A 208 -5.53 7.87 -15.10
N VAL A 209 -4.81 6.76 -15.25
CA VAL A 209 -3.46 6.73 -15.83
C VAL A 209 -3.50 6.06 -17.20
N ALA A 210 -2.91 6.72 -18.19
CA ALA A 210 -2.69 6.19 -19.53
C ALA A 210 -1.26 6.54 -19.99
N ASP A 211 -0.57 5.58 -20.57
CA ASP A 211 0.76 5.75 -21.17
C ASP A 211 1.78 6.46 -20.24
N GLY A 212 1.78 6.06 -18.95
CA GLY A 212 2.67 6.62 -17.95
C GLY A 212 2.36 8.04 -17.47
N ARG A 213 1.19 8.60 -17.83
CA ARG A 213 0.75 9.96 -17.49
C ARG A 213 -0.57 9.96 -16.74
N VAL A 214 -0.83 10.99 -15.97
CA VAL A 214 -2.17 11.28 -15.46
C VAL A 214 -3.01 11.78 -16.64
N ALA A 215 -3.97 10.96 -17.05
CA ALA A 215 -4.90 11.31 -18.14
C ALA A 215 -6.07 12.15 -17.63
N ARG A 216 -6.57 11.84 -16.44
CA ARG A 216 -7.70 12.52 -15.81
C ARG A 216 -7.63 12.41 -14.29
N GLU A 217 -8.08 13.45 -13.62
CA GLU A 217 -8.34 13.44 -12.18
C GLU A 217 -9.80 13.86 -11.93
N SER A 218 -10.49 13.13 -11.05
CA SER A 218 -11.87 13.43 -10.69
C SER A 218 -12.09 13.22 -9.19
N ALA A 219 -12.88 14.10 -8.58
CA ALA A 219 -13.40 13.86 -7.24
C ALA A 219 -14.45 12.74 -7.31
N LEU A 220 -14.48 11.90 -6.29
CA LEU A 220 -15.51 10.89 -6.08
C LEU A 220 -16.38 11.35 -4.90
N GLU A 221 -17.70 11.27 -5.09
CA GLU A 221 -18.60 11.46 -3.96
C GLU A 221 -18.56 10.20 -3.09
N PRO A 222 -18.42 10.33 -1.76
CA PRO A 222 -18.47 9.17 -0.88
C PRO A 222 -19.81 8.45 -1.09
N SER A 223 -19.76 7.16 -1.36
CA SER A 223 -20.97 6.34 -1.38
C SER A 223 -21.60 6.36 0.03
N ALA A 224 -22.83 6.84 0.11
CA ALA A 224 -23.59 6.91 1.35
C ALA A 224 -23.88 5.52 1.94
#